data_18b9842e4a8991ded95a35a5fd274b79
#
_entry.id   18b9842e4a8991ded95a35a5fd274b79
#
_cell.length_a   1.000
_cell.length_b   1.000
_cell.length_c   1.000
_cell.angle_alpha   90.00
_cell.angle_beta   90.00
_cell.angle_gamma   90.00
#
_symmetry.space_group_name_H-M   'P 1'
#
loop_
_entity.id
_entity.type
_entity.pdbx_description
1 polymer ?
#
loop_
_entity_poly.entity_id
_entity_poly.type
_entity_poly.pdbx_seq_one_letter_code
_entity_poly.pdbx_strand_id
1 'polypeptide(L)'
;ASYDPWLVLNLVGGAIVERETHDAYLTGLEWLAILRTGAMGCVVTCLSTHRAALRLYAMRVLGKVYASLQPTAFREKELVLLVLERVRDALPPPPPTSVAGTYDEVPWLPSMTTMLAAHALHLVATPHASAFPDVCRYLLQRPRLDVLDVPMLYRSLHSTHDSWAAQRAWILRFLHDAWQAHASVADTQHPRGLQRARTEWSMFKRRHVWDLVLSMYGPMLSSGAAADHRFAQQLEDVMLAAAAIPHVAQDLITRRGLLGWI
;
A
#
# COMPACT_ATOMS: atom_id res chain seq x y z
N ALA A 1 -3.43 15.73 -5.60
CA ALA A 1 -2.21 16.49 -5.31
C ALA A 1 -1.12 15.50 -4.88
N SER A 2 0.03 15.53 -5.54
CA SER A 2 1.18 14.70 -5.15
C SER A 2 2.02 15.53 -4.17
N TYR A 3 2.18 15.04 -2.95
CA TYR A 3 3.08 15.66 -1.97
C TYR A 3 4.50 15.13 -2.18
N ASP A 4 5.50 16.00 -1.92
CA ASP A 4 6.89 15.59 -1.88
C ASP A 4 7.11 14.63 -0.69
N PRO A 5 7.55 13.38 -0.93
CA PRO A 5 7.78 12.42 0.15
C PRO A 5 8.79 12.90 1.20
N TRP A 6 9.81 13.67 0.79
CA TRP A 6 10.79 14.25 1.71
C TRP A 6 10.15 15.24 2.68
N LEU A 7 9.21 16.05 2.17
CA LEU A 7 8.48 16.99 3.03
C LEU A 7 7.67 16.25 4.10
N VAL A 8 6.92 15.19 3.70
CA VAL A 8 6.11 14.42 4.65
C VAL A 8 6.97 13.72 5.69
N LEU A 9 8.10 13.09 5.27
CA LEU A 9 9.04 12.46 6.18
C LEU A 9 9.64 13.46 7.19
N ASN A 10 10.01 14.66 6.72
CA ASN A 10 10.53 15.71 7.59
C ASN A 10 9.47 16.24 8.56
N LEU A 11 8.22 16.41 8.12
CA LEU A 11 7.13 16.86 9.00
C LEU A 11 6.84 15.83 10.09
N VAL A 12 6.70 14.54 9.74
CA VAL A 12 6.44 13.49 10.74
C VAL A 12 7.63 13.30 11.67
N GLY A 13 8.84 13.21 11.11
CA GLY A 13 10.07 13.08 11.92
C GLY A 13 10.36 14.28 12.80
N GLY A 14 10.12 15.49 12.28
CA GLY A 14 10.29 16.76 12.99
C GLY A 14 9.32 16.91 14.16
N ALA A 15 8.03 16.58 13.96
CA ALA A 15 7.03 16.64 15.03
C ALA A 15 7.39 15.75 16.22
N ILE A 16 8.01 14.59 15.98
CA ILE A 16 8.47 13.69 17.04
C ILE A 16 9.69 14.31 17.76
N VAL A 17 10.68 14.76 16.99
CA VAL A 17 11.91 15.34 17.55
C VAL A 17 11.62 16.60 18.36
N GLU A 18 10.71 17.47 17.89
CA GLU A 18 10.31 18.67 18.61
C GLU A 18 9.71 18.33 19.98
N ARG A 19 8.91 17.29 20.08
CA ARG A 19 8.36 16.82 21.37
C ARG A 19 9.44 16.21 22.27
N GLU A 20 10.33 15.39 21.72
CA GLU A 20 11.44 14.80 22.47
C GLU A 20 12.37 15.88 23.07
N THR A 21 12.61 16.98 22.36
CA THR A 21 13.42 18.11 22.89
C THR A 21 12.80 18.84 24.07
N HIS A 22 11.49 18.69 24.26
CA HIS A 22 10.74 19.25 25.39
C HIS A 22 10.37 18.19 26.45
N ASP A 23 11.04 17.03 26.47
CA ASP A 23 10.72 15.90 27.35
C ASP A 23 9.24 15.50 27.31
N ALA A 24 8.59 15.67 26.15
CA ALA A 24 7.19 15.38 25.91
C ALA A 24 7.02 14.34 24.79
N TYR A 25 5.86 13.69 24.76
CA TYR A 25 5.48 12.79 23.69
C TYR A 25 4.23 13.32 23.00
N LEU A 26 4.04 12.90 21.74
CA LEU A 26 2.78 13.15 21.05
C LEU A 26 1.64 12.47 21.81
N THR A 27 0.57 13.21 22.02
CA THR A 27 -0.65 12.68 22.64
C THR A 27 -1.38 11.69 21.71
N GLY A 28 -2.26 10.86 22.28
CA GLY A 28 -3.08 9.95 21.49
C GLY A 28 -3.95 10.65 20.44
N LEU A 29 -4.43 11.88 20.72
CA LEU A 29 -5.21 12.69 19.77
C LEU A 29 -4.36 13.19 18.60
N GLU A 30 -3.12 13.62 18.88
CA GLU A 30 -2.17 14.03 17.83
C GLU A 30 -1.80 12.83 16.94
N TRP A 31 -1.58 11.64 17.51
CA TRP A 31 -1.35 10.42 16.74
C TRP A 31 -2.55 10.07 15.84
N LEU A 32 -3.76 10.13 16.37
CA LEU A 32 -4.97 9.89 15.57
C LEU A 32 -5.12 10.92 14.44
N ALA A 33 -4.78 12.19 14.68
CA ALA A 33 -4.76 13.21 13.65
C ALA A 33 -3.75 12.88 12.54
N ILE A 34 -2.51 12.51 12.88
CA ILE A 34 -1.47 12.09 11.93
C ILE A 34 -1.92 10.87 11.11
N LEU A 35 -2.53 9.88 11.74
CA LEU A 35 -3.05 8.69 11.06
C LEU A 35 -4.17 9.02 10.08
N ARG A 36 -5.10 9.92 10.46
CA ARG A 36 -6.24 10.36 9.62
C ARG A 36 -5.81 11.17 8.41
N THR A 37 -4.73 11.93 8.49
CA THR A 37 -4.19 12.68 7.33
C THR A 37 -3.59 11.77 6.26
N GLY A 38 -3.30 10.50 6.57
CA GLY A 38 -2.58 9.58 5.71
C GLY A 38 -1.06 9.81 5.67
N ALA A 39 -0.51 10.73 6.48
CA ALA A 39 0.91 11.03 6.52
C ALA A 39 1.75 9.77 6.85
N MET A 40 1.30 8.96 7.82
CA MET A 40 1.93 7.69 8.15
C MET A 40 1.91 6.69 6.97
N GLY A 41 0.84 6.67 6.20
CA GLY A 41 0.75 5.88 4.97
C GLY A 41 1.83 6.31 3.96
N CYS A 42 2.03 7.62 3.77
CA CYS A 42 3.10 8.16 2.92
C CYS A 42 4.49 7.73 3.41
N VAL A 43 4.76 7.75 4.71
CA VAL A 43 6.04 7.28 5.30
C VAL A 43 6.26 5.81 4.96
N VAL A 44 5.26 4.96 5.15
CA VAL A 44 5.35 3.50 4.86
C VAL A 44 5.54 3.24 3.36
N THR A 45 4.82 3.95 2.49
CA THR A 45 4.95 3.76 1.04
C THR A 45 6.33 4.14 0.50
N CYS A 46 7.08 5.00 1.20
CA CYS A 46 8.48 5.28 0.87
C CYS A 46 9.38 4.03 0.91
N LEU A 47 8.99 2.96 1.62
CA LEU A 47 9.74 1.69 1.66
C LEU A 47 9.69 0.93 0.33
N SER A 48 8.78 1.25 -0.58
CA SER A 48 8.68 0.66 -1.92
C SER A 48 9.39 1.47 -3.01
N THR A 49 9.88 2.68 -2.72
CA THR A 49 10.53 3.54 -3.73
C THR A 49 11.88 2.94 -4.20
N HIS A 50 12.27 3.24 -5.45
CA HIS A 50 13.59 2.90 -5.97
C HIS A 50 14.74 3.68 -5.29
N ARG A 51 14.45 4.86 -4.70
CA ARG A 51 15.44 5.74 -4.06
C ARG A 51 15.87 5.20 -2.69
N ALA A 52 17.07 4.61 -2.62
CA ALA A 52 17.59 4.01 -1.38
C ALA A 52 17.68 4.99 -0.21
N ALA A 53 18.10 6.24 -0.47
CA ALA A 53 18.19 7.28 0.55
C ALA A 53 16.82 7.59 1.18
N LEU A 54 15.75 7.62 0.36
CA LEU A 54 14.39 7.86 0.85
C LEU A 54 13.90 6.66 1.69
N ARG A 55 14.19 5.42 1.27
CA ARG A 55 13.87 4.22 2.06
C ARG A 55 14.56 4.24 3.41
N LEU A 56 15.86 4.52 3.43
CA LEU A 56 16.64 4.57 4.67
C LEU A 56 16.09 5.64 5.63
N TYR A 57 15.75 6.80 5.10
CA TYR A 57 15.17 7.87 5.92
C TYR A 57 13.77 7.47 6.45
N ALA A 58 12.93 6.86 5.62
CA ALA A 58 11.64 6.34 6.04
C ALA A 58 11.77 5.28 7.16
N MET A 59 12.75 4.36 7.06
CA MET A 59 13.02 3.39 8.12
C MET A 59 13.41 4.05 9.44
N ARG A 60 14.24 5.10 9.38
CA ARG A 60 14.62 5.88 10.58
C ARG A 60 13.42 6.59 11.20
N VAL A 61 12.56 7.21 10.38
CA VAL A 61 11.33 7.85 10.84
C VAL A 61 10.39 6.83 11.47
N LEU A 62 10.19 5.66 10.83
CA LEU A 62 9.36 4.58 11.39
C LEU A 62 9.89 4.04 12.71
N GLY A 63 11.21 3.93 12.86
CA GLY A 63 11.83 3.56 14.14
C GLY A 63 11.53 4.57 15.25
N LYS A 64 11.61 5.88 14.95
CA LYS A 64 11.24 6.95 15.90
C LYS A 64 9.75 6.93 16.23
N VAL A 65 8.89 6.75 15.20
CA VAL A 65 7.44 6.60 15.39
C VAL A 65 7.15 5.45 16.35
N TYR A 66 7.76 4.29 16.12
CA TYR A 66 7.56 3.12 16.97
C TYR A 66 7.96 3.39 18.42
N ALA A 67 9.13 3.99 18.63
CA ALA A 67 9.64 4.35 19.97
C ALA A 67 8.73 5.38 20.67
N SER A 68 8.29 6.43 19.95
CA SER A 68 7.41 7.48 20.48
C SER A 68 5.99 6.99 20.78
N LEU A 69 5.52 5.93 20.13
CA LEU A 69 4.24 5.30 20.42
C LEU A 69 4.25 4.50 21.74
N GLN A 70 5.38 3.94 22.16
CA GLN A 70 5.46 3.06 23.34
C GLN A 70 4.91 3.71 24.63
N PRO A 71 5.31 4.93 25.02
CA PRO A 71 4.82 5.60 26.23
C PRO A 71 3.40 6.17 26.07
N THR A 72 2.88 6.34 24.84
CA THR A 72 1.60 7.00 24.59
C THR A 72 0.43 6.06 24.84
N ALA A 73 -0.66 6.55 25.44
CA ALA A 73 -1.88 5.78 25.68
C ALA A 73 -3.03 6.29 24.78
N PHE A 74 -3.56 5.42 23.92
CA PHE A 74 -4.81 5.61 23.17
C PHE A 74 -5.35 4.25 22.71
N ARG A 75 -6.63 4.20 22.40
CA ARG A 75 -7.37 2.96 22.17
C ARG A 75 -6.79 2.11 21.03
N GLU A 76 -6.41 2.75 19.94
CA GLU A 76 -5.99 2.13 18.69
C GLU A 76 -4.49 1.78 18.67
N LYS A 77 -3.72 2.13 19.71
CA LYS A 77 -2.27 1.97 19.80
C LYS A 77 -1.78 0.59 19.38
N GLU A 78 -2.36 -0.46 19.97
CA GLU A 78 -1.92 -1.84 19.75
C GLU A 78 -2.09 -2.27 18.28
N LEU A 79 -3.14 -1.79 17.60
CA LEU A 79 -3.34 -2.03 16.18
C LEU A 79 -2.32 -1.28 15.31
N VAL A 80 -1.97 -0.04 15.69
CA VAL A 80 -0.93 0.72 14.99
C VAL A 80 0.42 0.02 15.14
N LEU A 81 0.79 -0.37 16.35
CA LEU A 81 2.03 -1.12 16.61
C LEU A 81 2.05 -2.44 15.83
N LEU A 82 0.94 -3.19 15.81
CA LEU A 82 0.82 -4.41 15.03
C LEU A 82 1.11 -4.17 13.54
N VAL A 83 0.55 -3.12 12.93
CA VAL A 83 0.81 -2.81 11.52
C VAL A 83 2.28 -2.51 11.29
N LEU A 84 2.90 -1.69 12.15
CA LEU A 84 4.32 -1.34 12.06
C LEU A 84 5.23 -2.57 12.23
N GLU A 85 4.90 -3.47 13.15
CA GLU A 85 5.61 -4.74 13.34
C GLU A 85 5.49 -5.65 12.11
N ARG A 86 4.30 -5.75 11.50
CA ARG A 86 4.11 -6.52 10.26
C ARG A 86 4.93 -5.93 9.11
N VAL A 87 5.05 -4.62 9.01
CA VAL A 87 5.92 -3.95 8.02
C VAL A 87 7.39 -4.26 8.29
N ARG A 88 7.84 -4.16 9.55
CA ARG A 88 9.21 -4.51 9.96
C ARG A 88 9.54 -5.96 9.60
N ASP A 89 8.67 -6.90 9.97
CA ASP A 89 8.89 -8.34 9.82
C ASP A 89 8.76 -8.79 8.34
N ALA A 90 8.18 -7.96 7.48
CA ALA A 90 8.14 -8.17 6.03
C ALA A 90 9.42 -7.73 5.33
N LEU A 91 10.25 -6.89 5.97
CA LEU A 91 11.54 -6.50 5.39
C LEU A 91 12.48 -7.71 5.31
N PRO A 92 13.14 -7.94 4.17
CA PRO A 92 14.14 -8.99 4.07
C PRO A 92 15.31 -8.70 5.02
N PRO A 93 15.93 -9.74 5.61
CA PRO A 93 17.12 -9.56 6.43
C PRO A 93 18.25 -8.92 5.60
N PRO A 94 19.10 -8.10 6.22
CA PRO A 94 20.25 -7.53 5.53
C PRO A 94 21.16 -8.66 5.03
N PRO A 95 21.77 -8.53 3.84
CA PRO A 95 22.68 -9.54 3.33
C PRO A 95 23.89 -9.72 4.26
N PRO A 96 24.38 -10.97 4.47
CA PRO A 96 25.42 -11.26 5.44
C PRO A 96 26.79 -10.63 5.12
N THR A 97 26.96 -10.10 3.92
CA THR A 97 28.21 -9.50 3.40
C THR A 97 28.13 -7.99 3.23
N SER A 98 27.11 -7.33 3.79
CA SER A 98 26.98 -5.88 3.62
C SER A 98 28.16 -5.17 4.29
N VAL A 99 29.08 -4.64 3.46
CA VAL A 99 30.02 -3.62 3.89
C VAL A 99 29.19 -2.40 4.26
N ALA A 100 29.17 -2.05 5.53
CA ALA A 100 28.43 -0.93 6.03
C ALA A 100 28.72 0.33 5.18
N GLY A 101 27.73 0.77 4.39
CA GLY A 101 27.85 2.00 3.61
C GLY A 101 27.35 2.00 2.17
N THR A 102 27.04 0.87 1.57
CA THR A 102 26.45 0.87 0.21
C THR A 102 24.95 1.05 0.27
N TYR A 103 24.43 2.20 -0.17
CA TYR A 103 23.00 2.53 -0.26
C TYR A 103 22.21 1.52 -1.14
N ASP A 104 22.91 0.74 -1.94
CA ASP A 104 22.32 -0.23 -2.87
C ASP A 104 21.66 -1.43 -2.18
N GLU A 105 22.04 -1.70 -0.94
CA GLU A 105 21.60 -2.85 -0.14
C GLU A 105 20.45 -2.54 0.82
N VAL A 106 19.96 -1.28 0.84
CA VAL A 106 18.81 -0.92 1.69
C VAL A 106 17.59 -1.75 1.25
N PRO A 107 17.03 -2.59 2.13
CA PRO A 107 15.92 -3.46 1.79
C PRO A 107 14.71 -2.64 1.32
N TRP A 108 13.88 -3.26 0.49
CA TRP A 108 12.66 -2.66 -0.04
C TRP A 108 11.49 -3.63 0.09
N LEU A 109 10.29 -3.08 0.15
CA LEU A 109 9.04 -3.84 0.14
C LEU A 109 8.30 -3.64 -1.19
N PRO A 110 7.52 -4.63 -1.64
CA PRO A 110 6.59 -4.47 -2.75
C PRO A 110 5.58 -3.35 -2.48
N SER A 111 5.15 -2.63 -3.51
CA SER A 111 4.17 -1.55 -3.35
C SER A 111 2.83 -2.06 -2.84
N MET A 112 2.43 -3.29 -3.19
CA MET A 112 1.26 -3.96 -2.61
C MET A 112 1.33 -4.06 -1.09
N THR A 113 2.49 -4.46 -0.56
CA THR A 113 2.68 -4.63 0.89
C THR A 113 2.67 -3.29 1.61
N THR A 114 3.39 -2.29 1.08
CA THR A 114 3.44 -0.96 1.70
C THR A 114 2.11 -0.23 1.58
N MET A 115 1.40 -0.40 0.48
CA MET A 115 0.08 0.19 0.29
C MET A 115 -0.97 -0.45 1.20
N LEU A 116 -0.92 -1.79 1.40
CA LEU A 116 -1.77 -2.45 2.39
C LEU A 116 -1.56 -1.85 3.79
N ALA A 117 -0.30 -1.69 4.20
CA ALA A 117 0.02 -1.13 5.50
C ALA A 117 -0.42 0.35 5.62
N ALA A 118 -0.26 1.14 4.55
CA ALA A 118 -0.72 2.52 4.49
C ALA A 118 -2.25 2.63 4.66
N HIS A 119 -3.00 1.81 3.93
CA HIS A 119 -4.46 1.74 4.06
C HIS A 119 -4.88 1.20 5.45
N ALA A 120 -4.15 0.23 6.00
CA ALA A 120 -4.43 -0.31 7.33
C ALA A 120 -4.23 0.75 8.43
N LEU A 121 -3.15 1.53 8.39
CA LEU A 121 -2.91 2.63 9.33
C LEU A 121 -4.02 3.69 9.28
N HIS A 122 -4.51 4.02 8.08
CA HIS A 122 -5.65 4.94 7.94
C HIS A 122 -6.95 4.33 8.51
N LEU A 123 -7.20 3.04 8.24
CA LEU A 123 -8.38 2.33 8.75
C LEU A 123 -8.40 2.20 10.26
N VAL A 124 -7.25 2.03 10.90
CA VAL A 124 -7.15 2.00 12.38
C VAL A 124 -7.70 3.29 12.97
N ALA A 125 -7.48 4.45 12.33
CA ALA A 125 -8.03 5.73 12.77
C ALA A 125 -9.50 5.95 12.35
N THR A 126 -10.09 5.04 11.56
CA THR A 126 -11.48 5.10 11.06
C THR A 126 -12.21 3.75 11.23
N PRO A 127 -12.40 3.26 12.47
CA PRO A 127 -12.87 1.89 12.74
C PRO A 127 -14.29 1.58 12.25
N HIS A 128 -15.07 2.60 11.87
CA HIS A 128 -16.40 2.46 11.28
C HIS A 128 -16.37 2.20 9.76
N ALA A 129 -15.21 2.24 9.13
CA ALA A 129 -15.09 1.91 7.71
C ALA A 129 -15.36 0.41 7.46
N SER A 130 -16.07 0.11 6.36
CA SER A 130 -16.52 -1.26 6.03
C SER A 130 -15.38 -2.28 5.88
N ALA A 131 -14.21 -1.85 5.44
CA ALA A 131 -13.03 -2.70 5.28
C ALA A 131 -12.28 -2.97 6.59
N PHE A 132 -12.55 -2.21 7.66
CA PHE A 132 -11.82 -2.32 8.94
C PHE A 132 -11.82 -3.73 9.53
N PRO A 133 -12.98 -4.45 9.68
CA PRO A 133 -12.98 -5.79 10.27
C PRO A 133 -12.17 -6.80 9.48
N ASP A 134 -12.20 -6.71 8.15
CA ASP A 134 -11.50 -7.66 7.27
C ASP A 134 -9.99 -7.42 7.26
N VAL A 135 -9.56 -6.17 7.24
CA VAL A 135 -8.14 -5.81 7.32
C VAL A 135 -7.56 -6.18 8.68
N CYS A 136 -8.26 -5.87 9.78
CA CYS A 136 -7.82 -6.27 11.13
C CYS A 136 -7.72 -7.80 11.25
N ARG A 137 -8.71 -8.54 10.77
CA ARG A 137 -8.68 -10.01 10.76
C ARG A 137 -7.51 -10.55 9.96
N TYR A 138 -7.25 -9.98 8.78
CA TYR A 138 -6.13 -10.37 7.94
C TYR A 138 -4.79 -10.18 8.67
N LEU A 139 -4.57 -9.02 9.31
CA LEU A 139 -3.35 -8.70 10.05
C LEU A 139 -3.15 -9.58 11.28
N LEU A 140 -4.23 -9.86 12.03
CA LEU A 140 -4.18 -10.68 13.25
C LEU A 140 -3.95 -12.17 12.94
N GLN A 141 -4.52 -12.68 11.85
CA GLN A 141 -4.41 -14.10 11.50
C GLN A 141 -3.06 -14.49 10.89
N ARG A 142 -2.22 -13.52 10.52
CA ARG A 142 -0.95 -13.79 9.83
C ARG A 142 0.23 -13.30 10.65
N PRO A 143 1.20 -14.18 10.99
CA PRO A 143 2.41 -13.77 11.72
C PRO A 143 3.29 -12.84 10.88
N ARG A 144 3.23 -12.95 9.53
CA ARG A 144 3.96 -12.10 8.58
C ARG A 144 3.06 -11.74 7.41
N LEU A 145 3.30 -10.57 6.81
CA LEU A 145 2.70 -10.22 5.52
C LEU A 145 3.35 -11.07 4.43
N ASP A 146 2.53 -11.68 3.60
CA ASP A 146 3.04 -12.36 2.39
C ASP A 146 3.32 -11.30 1.32
N VAL A 147 4.59 -11.01 1.11
CA VAL A 147 5.07 -10.04 0.12
C VAL A 147 4.90 -10.51 -1.33
N LEU A 148 4.52 -11.77 -1.52
CA LEU A 148 4.30 -12.37 -2.84
C LEU A 148 2.81 -12.62 -3.13
N ASP A 149 1.91 -12.11 -2.30
CA ASP A 149 0.47 -12.24 -2.47
C ASP A 149 -0.22 -10.89 -2.68
N VAL A 150 -1.40 -10.91 -3.31
CA VAL A 150 -2.33 -9.77 -3.36
C VAL A 150 -3.31 -9.94 -2.20
N PRO A 151 -3.15 -9.14 -1.12
CA PRO A 151 -3.88 -9.40 0.10
C PRO A 151 -5.38 -9.23 -0.08
N MET A 152 -6.16 -10.15 0.50
CA MET A 152 -7.62 -10.13 0.57
C MET A 152 -8.37 -10.07 -0.78
N LEU A 153 -7.67 -10.22 -1.93
CA LEU A 153 -8.25 -10.04 -3.26
C LEU A 153 -9.55 -10.81 -3.45
N TYR A 154 -9.49 -12.14 -3.37
CA TYR A 154 -10.64 -13.01 -3.64
C TYR A 154 -11.78 -12.79 -2.64
N ARG A 155 -11.44 -12.61 -1.37
CA ARG A 155 -12.41 -12.39 -0.31
C ARG A 155 -13.20 -11.10 -0.53
N SER A 156 -12.52 -10.01 -0.85
CA SER A 156 -13.15 -8.69 -1.04
C SER A 156 -13.93 -8.61 -2.35
N LEU A 157 -13.43 -9.20 -3.43
CA LEU A 157 -14.11 -9.17 -4.73
C LEU A 157 -15.34 -10.10 -4.76
N HIS A 158 -15.29 -11.24 -4.06
CA HIS A 158 -16.41 -12.20 -4.00
C HIS A 158 -17.23 -12.09 -2.71
N SER A 159 -17.13 -10.96 -1.99
CA SER A 159 -17.92 -10.75 -0.79
C SER A 159 -19.41 -10.77 -1.09
N THR A 160 -20.17 -11.50 -0.28
CA THR A 160 -21.64 -11.55 -0.27
C THR A 160 -22.23 -10.82 0.95
N HIS A 161 -21.40 -10.15 1.73
CA HIS A 161 -21.82 -9.38 2.89
C HIS A 161 -22.64 -8.14 2.46
N ASP A 162 -23.51 -7.61 3.33
CA ASP A 162 -24.33 -6.42 3.02
C ASP A 162 -23.51 -5.21 2.58
N SER A 163 -22.24 -5.11 3.03
CA SER A 163 -21.29 -4.07 2.64
C SER A 163 -20.40 -4.44 1.44
N TRP A 164 -20.78 -5.44 0.63
CA TRP A 164 -19.97 -5.97 -0.47
C TRP A 164 -19.48 -4.87 -1.45
N ALA A 165 -20.35 -3.91 -1.77
CA ALA A 165 -19.99 -2.83 -2.69
C ALA A 165 -18.86 -1.94 -2.14
N ALA A 166 -18.88 -1.63 -0.85
CA ALA A 166 -17.84 -0.86 -0.19
C ALA A 166 -16.53 -1.66 -0.04
N GLN A 167 -16.61 -2.98 0.21
CA GLN A 167 -15.44 -3.86 0.25
C GLN A 167 -14.77 -3.99 -1.12
N ARG A 168 -15.56 -4.14 -2.19
CA ARG A 168 -15.06 -4.15 -3.57
C ARG A 168 -14.43 -2.81 -3.95
N ALA A 169 -15.10 -1.69 -3.64
CA ALA A 169 -14.54 -0.37 -3.89
C ALA A 169 -13.21 -0.16 -3.15
N TRP A 170 -13.11 -0.64 -1.91
CA TRP A 170 -11.87 -0.55 -1.13
C TRP A 170 -10.73 -1.36 -1.77
N ILE A 171 -10.96 -2.62 -2.17
CA ILE A 171 -9.90 -3.43 -2.77
C ILE A 171 -9.46 -2.89 -4.13
N LEU A 172 -10.38 -2.36 -4.95
CA LEU A 172 -10.02 -1.75 -6.22
C LEU A 172 -9.20 -0.47 -6.03
N ARG A 173 -9.59 0.38 -5.07
CA ARG A 173 -8.79 1.54 -4.72
C ARG A 173 -7.39 1.17 -4.24
N PHE A 174 -7.28 0.16 -3.39
CA PHE A 174 -5.99 -0.37 -2.94
C PHE A 174 -5.12 -0.85 -4.12
N LEU A 175 -5.71 -1.60 -5.07
CA LEU A 175 -5.00 -2.06 -6.27
C LEU A 175 -4.57 -0.89 -7.17
N HIS A 176 -5.47 0.07 -7.39
CA HIS A 176 -5.17 1.28 -8.14
C HIS A 176 -3.99 2.05 -7.53
N ASP A 177 -4.04 2.34 -6.23
CA ASP A 177 -3.00 3.10 -5.53
C ASP A 177 -1.64 2.37 -5.57
N ALA A 178 -1.65 1.03 -5.45
CA ALA A 178 -0.44 0.22 -5.54
C ALA A 178 0.18 0.27 -6.95
N TRP A 179 -0.62 0.29 -8.03
CA TRP A 179 -0.12 0.46 -9.40
C TRP A 179 0.31 1.89 -9.69
N GLN A 180 -0.41 2.89 -9.19
CA GLN A 180 0.00 4.28 -9.31
C GLN A 180 1.38 4.54 -8.69
N ALA A 181 1.76 3.83 -7.64
CA ALA A 181 3.10 3.93 -7.06
C ALA A 181 4.21 3.53 -8.04
N HIS A 182 3.93 2.62 -8.98
CA HIS A 182 4.87 2.23 -10.06
C HIS A 182 4.82 3.12 -11.29
N ALA A 183 3.69 3.79 -11.53
CA ALA A 183 3.46 4.60 -12.73
C ALA A 183 4.17 5.96 -12.68
N SER A 184 4.83 6.32 -11.57
CA SER A 184 5.59 7.56 -11.51
C SER A 184 6.69 7.56 -12.59
N VAL A 185 6.85 8.70 -13.27
CA VAL A 185 7.83 8.85 -14.36
C VAL A 185 9.24 8.46 -13.91
N ALA A 186 9.60 8.75 -12.66
CA ALA A 186 10.89 8.40 -12.10
C ALA A 186 11.08 6.87 -11.96
N ASP A 187 10.03 6.12 -11.60
CA ASP A 187 10.09 4.67 -11.44
C ASP A 187 10.07 3.95 -12.81
N THR A 188 9.33 4.47 -13.80
CA THR A 188 9.27 3.87 -15.15
C THR A 188 10.56 4.08 -15.96
N GLN A 189 11.37 5.08 -15.63
CA GLN A 189 12.65 5.34 -16.30
C GLN A 189 13.85 4.69 -15.61
N HIS A 190 13.71 4.26 -14.36
CA HIS A 190 14.80 3.70 -13.59
C HIS A 190 14.82 2.16 -13.70
N PRO A 191 15.96 1.50 -14.06
CA PRO A 191 16.02 0.04 -14.23
C PRO A 191 15.53 -0.77 -13.03
N ARG A 192 15.80 -0.29 -11.81
CA ARG A 192 15.32 -0.93 -10.57
C ARG A 192 13.83 -0.75 -10.35
N GLY A 193 13.25 0.40 -10.70
CA GLY A 193 11.82 0.62 -10.67
C GLY A 193 11.09 -0.33 -11.62
N LEU A 194 11.58 -0.44 -12.86
CA LEU A 194 11.07 -1.40 -13.84
C LEU A 194 11.18 -2.86 -13.37
N GLN A 195 12.29 -3.24 -12.73
CA GLN A 195 12.45 -4.60 -12.20
C GLN A 195 11.44 -4.90 -11.09
N ARG A 196 11.16 -3.94 -10.21
CA ARG A 196 10.13 -4.08 -9.15
C ARG A 196 8.74 -4.24 -9.75
N ALA A 197 8.38 -3.38 -10.69
CA ALA A 197 7.10 -3.48 -11.38
C ALA A 197 6.95 -4.85 -12.09
N ARG A 198 8.02 -5.40 -12.68
CA ARG A 198 8.02 -6.75 -13.27
C ARG A 198 7.78 -7.84 -12.22
N THR A 199 8.38 -7.73 -11.05
CA THR A 199 8.19 -8.69 -9.95
C THR A 199 6.74 -8.70 -9.49
N GLU A 200 6.15 -7.51 -9.25
CA GLU A 200 4.74 -7.39 -8.84
C GLU A 200 3.78 -7.82 -9.96
N TRP A 201 4.07 -7.49 -11.21
CA TRP A 201 3.29 -7.99 -12.35
C TRP A 201 3.32 -9.53 -12.45
N SER A 202 4.47 -10.15 -12.19
CA SER A 202 4.58 -11.61 -12.12
C SER A 202 3.71 -12.22 -11.02
N MET A 203 3.59 -11.56 -9.88
CA MET A 203 2.69 -11.94 -8.79
C MET A 203 1.22 -11.86 -9.23
N PHE A 204 0.82 -10.77 -9.86
CA PHE A 204 -0.54 -10.60 -10.41
C PHE A 204 -0.90 -11.70 -11.40
N LYS A 205 0.03 -12.06 -12.30
CA LYS A 205 -0.18 -13.16 -13.25
C LYS A 205 -0.38 -14.51 -12.57
N ARG A 206 0.43 -14.82 -11.57
CA ARG A 206 0.31 -16.07 -10.80
C ARG A 206 -1.00 -16.19 -10.03
N ARG A 207 -1.57 -15.07 -9.61
CA ARG A 207 -2.84 -15.01 -8.86
C ARG A 207 -4.06 -14.78 -9.76
N HIS A 208 -3.89 -14.80 -11.08
CA HIS A 208 -4.98 -14.58 -12.05
C HIS A 208 -5.81 -13.33 -11.79
N VAL A 209 -5.16 -12.27 -11.25
CA VAL A 209 -5.87 -11.05 -10.84
C VAL A 209 -6.57 -10.40 -12.02
N TRP A 210 -5.92 -10.37 -13.19
CA TRP A 210 -6.47 -9.78 -14.40
C TRP A 210 -7.61 -10.60 -14.98
N ASP A 211 -7.51 -11.91 -14.98
CA ASP A 211 -8.58 -12.77 -15.46
C ASP A 211 -9.84 -12.55 -14.61
N LEU A 212 -9.67 -12.36 -13.30
CA LEU A 212 -10.74 -12.04 -12.38
C LEU A 212 -11.32 -10.64 -12.63
N VAL A 213 -10.48 -9.61 -12.74
CA VAL A 213 -10.89 -8.22 -12.99
C VAL A 213 -11.67 -8.12 -14.31
N LEU A 214 -11.13 -8.70 -15.40
CA LEU A 214 -11.77 -8.68 -16.71
C LEU A 214 -13.09 -9.46 -16.72
N SER A 215 -13.17 -10.60 -16.04
CA SER A 215 -14.43 -11.38 -15.96
C SER A 215 -15.58 -10.64 -15.27
N MET A 216 -15.25 -9.69 -14.39
CA MET A 216 -16.26 -8.87 -13.70
C MET A 216 -16.71 -7.66 -14.52
N TYR A 217 -15.87 -7.14 -15.41
CA TYR A 217 -16.12 -5.90 -16.13
C TYR A 217 -17.33 -5.97 -17.09
N GLY A 218 -17.38 -6.99 -17.94
CA GLY A 218 -18.45 -7.13 -18.94
C GLY A 218 -19.87 -7.18 -18.33
N PRO A 219 -20.14 -8.04 -17.34
CA PRO A 219 -21.43 -8.06 -16.66
C PRO A 219 -21.82 -6.74 -16.01
N MET A 220 -20.87 -5.96 -15.48
CA MET A 220 -21.14 -4.67 -14.85
C MET A 220 -21.55 -3.59 -15.85
N LEU A 221 -20.96 -3.58 -17.04
CA LEU A 221 -21.36 -2.65 -18.11
C LEU A 221 -22.78 -2.89 -18.62
N SER A 222 -23.20 -4.16 -18.65
CA SER A 222 -24.53 -4.56 -19.16
C SER A 222 -25.67 -4.40 -18.13
N SER A 223 -25.36 -4.19 -16.87
CA SER A 223 -26.32 -4.21 -15.76
C SER A 223 -27.26 -3.00 -15.73
N GLY A 224 -26.88 -1.85 -16.27
CA GLY A 224 -27.67 -0.61 -16.21
C GLY A 224 -27.82 0.01 -14.80
N ALA A 225 -27.32 -0.65 -13.75
CA ALA A 225 -27.37 -0.12 -12.38
C ALA A 225 -26.25 0.89 -12.12
N ALA A 226 -26.54 2.04 -11.50
CA ALA A 226 -25.55 3.08 -11.22
C ALA A 226 -24.39 2.61 -10.31
N ALA A 227 -24.62 1.61 -9.46
CA ALA A 227 -23.60 1.00 -8.63
C ALA A 227 -22.61 0.18 -9.47
N ASP A 228 -23.10 -0.55 -10.45
CA ASP A 228 -22.30 -1.38 -11.34
C ASP A 228 -21.47 -0.53 -12.31
N HIS A 229 -22.00 0.57 -12.80
CA HIS A 229 -21.23 1.54 -13.60
C HIS A 229 -20.08 2.15 -12.81
N ARG A 230 -20.29 2.52 -11.54
CA ARG A 230 -19.20 3.03 -10.68
C ARG A 230 -18.13 1.96 -10.43
N PHE A 231 -18.55 0.72 -10.28
CA PHE A 231 -17.63 -0.39 -10.11
C PHE A 231 -16.83 -0.67 -11.40
N ALA A 232 -17.49 -0.65 -12.57
CA ALA A 232 -16.81 -0.75 -13.87
C ALA A 232 -15.76 0.35 -14.06
N GLN A 233 -16.10 1.59 -13.72
CA GLN A 233 -15.15 2.71 -13.77
C GLN A 233 -13.95 2.48 -12.85
N GLN A 234 -14.14 1.98 -11.64
CA GLN A 234 -13.03 1.63 -10.74
C GLN A 234 -12.14 0.51 -11.30
N LEU A 235 -12.73 -0.47 -11.99
CA LEU A 235 -11.96 -1.51 -12.70
C LEU A 235 -11.13 -0.91 -13.84
N GLU A 236 -11.71 0.02 -14.62
CA GLU A 236 -10.99 0.77 -15.66
C GLU A 236 -9.81 1.55 -15.07
N ASP A 237 -10.01 2.27 -13.97
CA ASP A 237 -8.95 3.03 -13.29
C ASP A 237 -7.79 2.13 -12.87
N VAL A 238 -8.06 0.91 -12.36
CA VAL A 238 -7.02 -0.08 -12.04
C VAL A 238 -6.29 -0.55 -13.30
N MET A 239 -7.03 -0.82 -14.38
CA MET A 239 -6.44 -1.26 -15.65
C MET A 239 -5.56 -0.17 -16.26
N LEU A 240 -6.02 1.08 -16.26
CA LEU A 240 -5.27 2.23 -16.76
C LEU A 240 -4.00 2.49 -15.94
N ALA A 241 -4.09 2.41 -14.61
CA ALA A 241 -2.92 2.56 -13.74
C ALA A 241 -1.85 1.50 -14.03
N ALA A 242 -2.26 0.25 -14.24
CA ALA A 242 -1.35 -0.84 -14.60
C ALA A 242 -0.79 -0.67 -16.03
N ALA A 243 -1.63 -0.29 -16.98
CA ALA A 243 -1.24 -0.07 -18.38
C ALA A 243 -0.30 1.16 -18.57
N ALA A 244 -0.21 2.06 -17.60
CA ALA A 244 0.78 3.13 -17.61
C ALA A 244 2.24 2.60 -17.56
N ILE A 245 2.43 1.32 -17.21
CA ILE A 245 3.75 0.68 -17.16
C ILE A 245 3.99 -0.08 -18.48
N PRO A 246 5.01 0.27 -19.28
CA PRO A 246 5.15 -0.23 -20.67
C PRO A 246 5.11 -1.74 -20.84
N HIS A 247 5.82 -2.50 -20.00
CA HIS A 247 5.85 -3.97 -20.12
C HIS A 247 4.54 -4.64 -19.64
N VAL A 248 3.79 -3.98 -18.75
CA VAL A 248 2.46 -4.42 -18.32
C VAL A 248 1.46 -4.15 -19.44
N ALA A 249 1.47 -2.96 -20.02
CA ALA A 249 0.66 -2.62 -21.19
C ALA A 249 0.87 -3.62 -22.33
N GLN A 250 2.13 -3.92 -22.65
CA GLN A 250 2.46 -4.90 -23.67
C GLN A 250 1.86 -6.29 -23.37
N ASP A 251 2.00 -6.78 -22.15
CA ASP A 251 1.46 -8.10 -21.75
C ASP A 251 -0.08 -8.11 -21.77
N LEU A 252 -0.72 -7.02 -21.32
CA LEU A 252 -2.18 -6.87 -21.36
C LEU A 252 -2.72 -6.86 -22.80
N ILE A 253 -2.06 -6.15 -23.71
CA ILE A 253 -2.47 -6.07 -25.12
C ILE A 253 -2.23 -7.40 -25.83
N THR A 254 -1.02 -7.99 -25.71
CA THR A 254 -0.61 -9.12 -26.54
C THR A 254 -1.13 -10.46 -26.01
N ARG A 255 -1.27 -10.60 -24.70
CA ARG A 255 -1.61 -11.88 -24.06
C ARG A 255 -2.99 -11.94 -23.42
N ARG A 256 -3.55 -10.79 -23.08
CA ARG A 256 -4.82 -10.68 -22.36
C ARG A 256 -5.93 -10.05 -23.19
N GLY A 257 -5.63 -9.67 -24.43
CA GLY A 257 -6.61 -9.13 -25.36
C GLY A 257 -7.26 -7.81 -24.91
N LEU A 258 -6.55 -6.96 -24.17
CA LEU A 258 -7.09 -5.71 -23.61
C LEU A 258 -7.80 -4.84 -24.66
N LEU A 259 -7.28 -4.79 -25.91
CA LEU A 259 -7.91 -4.04 -27.00
C LEU A 259 -9.26 -4.58 -27.47
N GLY A 260 -9.59 -5.82 -27.13
CA GLY A 260 -10.91 -6.39 -27.38
C GLY A 260 -11.96 -6.04 -26.33
N TRP A 261 -11.54 -5.35 -25.26
CA TRP A 261 -12.40 -4.91 -24.15
C TRP A 261 -12.76 -3.43 -24.22
N ILE A 262 -11.98 -2.66 -24.98
CA ILE A 262 -12.19 -1.24 -25.27
C ILE A 262 -13.06 -1.11 -26.54
#